data_e5e1636a315b09c95fb297e04c5cc804
#
_entry.id   e5e1636a315b09c95fb297e04c5cc804
#
_cell.length_a   1.000
_cell.length_b   1.000
_cell.length_c   1.000
_cell.angle_alpha   90.00
_cell.angle_beta   90.00
_cell.angle_gamma   90.00
#
_symmetry.space_group_name_H-M   'P 1'
#
loop_
_entity.id
_entity.type
_entity.pdbx_description
1 polymer ?
#
loop_
_entity_poly.entity_id
_entity_poly.type
_entity_poly.pdbx_seq_one_letter_code
_entity_poly.pdbx_strand_id
1 'polypeptide(L)'
;MRFDLYPLDSHVCKFRVGSTSLDITRMKFDETKISYDERKRNTILDYTLEIGKLSEKDRILIYGAMGNYSITGIEITFTRHKLKYLYVYYLPSGLFVVVSWASFLIPPEIVPGRMAMLITLFLVLTNIFNVSRYYNI
;
A
#
# COMPACT_ATOMS: atom_id res chain seq x y z
N MET A 1 8.12 5.41 5.10
CA MET A 1 7.50 4.43 4.17
C MET A 1 8.45 4.23 3.00
N ARG A 2 8.69 3.00 2.60
CA ARG A 2 9.48 2.67 1.41
C ARG A 2 8.53 2.14 0.34
N PHE A 3 8.62 2.66 -0.88
CA PHE A 3 7.73 2.30 -1.99
C PHE A 3 8.44 1.44 -3.04
N ASP A 4 9.55 0.81 -2.67
CA ASP A 4 10.41 0.03 -3.58
C ASP A 4 9.68 -1.16 -4.21
N LEU A 5 8.65 -1.68 -3.54
CA LEU A 5 7.84 -2.83 -3.99
C LEU A 5 6.43 -2.43 -4.43
N TYR A 6 6.19 -1.15 -4.72
CA TYR A 6 4.88 -0.73 -5.22
C TYR A 6 4.46 -1.49 -6.48
N PRO A 7 3.23 -1.99 -6.61
CA PRO A 7 2.06 -1.90 -5.71
C PRO A 7 1.91 -3.09 -4.73
N LEU A 8 2.94 -3.88 -4.51
CA LEU A 8 2.92 -5.09 -3.67
C LEU A 8 3.44 -4.82 -2.25
N ASP A 9 3.41 -3.57 -1.84
CA ASP A 9 3.96 -3.10 -0.58
C ASP A 9 3.02 -3.36 0.62
N SER A 10 3.64 -3.56 1.77
CA SER A 10 2.98 -3.56 3.08
C SER A 10 3.74 -2.62 4.00
N HIS A 11 3.02 -1.84 4.79
CA HIS A 11 3.60 -0.87 5.70
C HIS A 11 3.14 -1.12 7.12
N VAL A 12 4.09 -1.07 8.05
CA VAL A 12 3.83 -1.19 9.48
C VAL A 12 4.04 0.17 10.13
N CYS A 13 3.00 0.70 10.75
CA CYS A 13 3.04 1.93 11.51
C CYS A 13 2.86 1.63 12.99
N LYS A 14 3.76 2.17 13.83
CA LYS A 14 3.71 2.00 15.28
C LYS A 14 3.29 3.30 15.92
N PHE A 15 2.14 3.28 16.59
CA PHE A 15 1.69 4.37 17.44
C PHE A 15 2.09 4.05 18.87
N ARG A 16 2.90 4.90 19.49
CA ARG A 16 3.47 4.69 20.81
C ARG A 16 3.05 5.80 21.75
N VAL A 17 2.67 5.43 22.95
CA VAL A 17 2.36 6.34 24.07
C VAL A 17 3.17 5.90 25.28
N GLY A 18 3.83 6.83 25.92
CA GLY A 18 4.67 6.54 27.08
C GLY A 18 4.72 7.69 28.07
N SER A 19 5.12 7.39 29.31
CA SER A 19 5.43 8.41 30.30
C SER A 19 6.81 8.99 30.04
N THR A 20 6.96 10.29 30.15
CA THR A 20 8.26 10.97 30.09
C THR A 20 8.80 11.35 31.49
N SER A 21 7.95 11.31 32.51
CA SER A 21 8.27 11.79 33.85
C SER A 21 8.46 10.67 34.85
N LEU A 22 7.83 9.51 34.63
CA LEU A 22 7.84 8.39 35.58
C LEU A 22 8.57 7.20 34.98
N ASP A 23 9.60 6.74 35.68
CA ASP A 23 10.37 5.55 35.33
C ASP A 23 9.50 4.28 35.45
N ILE A 24 9.93 3.19 34.81
CA ILE A 24 9.26 1.89 34.77
C ILE A 24 9.03 1.28 36.16
N THR A 25 9.83 1.67 37.12
CA THR A 25 9.69 1.24 38.53
C THR A 25 8.49 1.86 39.24
N ARG A 26 8.06 3.07 38.78
CA ARG A 26 6.96 3.83 39.36
C ARG A 26 5.68 3.72 38.56
N MET A 27 5.80 3.53 37.25
CA MET A 27 4.65 3.46 36.35
C MET A 27 4.90 2.44 35.23
N LYS A 28 4.03 1.46 35.16
CA LYS A 28 4.01 0.47 34.08
C LYS A 28 2.64 0.44 33.41
N PHE A 29 2.61 0.51 32.10
CA PHE A 29 1.37 0.34 31.34
C PHE A 29 0.95 -1.13 31.33
N ASP A 30 -0.30 -1.40 31.68
CA ASP A 30 -0.90 -2.71 31.54
C ASP A 30 -1.73 -2.79 30.25
N GLU A 31 -1.33 -3.70 29.37
CA GLU A 31 -1.92 -3.86 28.02
C GLU A 31 -2.97 -4.96 27.97
N THR A 32 -3.88 -4.97 28.90
CA THR A 32 -4.83 -6.07 29.00
C THR A 32 -5.84 -6.09 27.86
N LYS A 33 -6.24 -4.95 27.32
CA LYS A 33 -7.27 -4.88 26.29
C LYS A 33 -7.03 -3.77 25.28
N ILE A 34 -6.95 -4.13 23.98
CA ILE A 34 -7.11 -3.21 22.87
C ILE A 34 -8.52 -3.39 22.34
N SER A 35 -9.33 -2.34 22.40
CA SER A 35 -10.68 -2.32 21.82
C SER A 35 -10.71 -1.32 20.68
N TYR A 36 -11.15 -1.74 19.51
CA TYR A 36 -11.35 -0.88 18.34
C TYR A 36 -12.68 -1.22 17.66
N ASP A 37 -13.27 -0.23 16.99
CA ASP A 37 -14.52 -0.42 16.27
C ASP A 37 -14.26 -1.12 14.93
N GLU A 38 -14.58 -2.40 14.87
CA GLU A 38 -14.42 -3.22 13.65
C GLU A 38 -15.19 -2.68 12.44
N ARG A 39 -16.27 -1.92 12.66
CA ARG A 39 -17.07 -1.34 11.56
C ARG A 39 -16.30 -0.31 10.75
N LYS A 40 -15.33 0.38 11.34
CA LYS A 40 -14.48 1.37 10.67
C LYS A 40 -13.26 0.75 10.00
N ARG A 41 -12.99 -0.52 10.22
CA ARG A 41 -11.80 -1.23 9.72
C ARG A 41 -11.73 -1.32 8.21
N ASN A 42 -12.88 -1.41 7.53
CA ASN A 42 -12.95 -1.64 6.08
C ASN A 42 -13.07 -0.35 5.24
N THR A 43 -12.89 0.83 5.84
CA THR A 43 -13.19 2.10 5.17
C THR A 43 -12.02 2.71 4.42
N ILE A 44 -10.84 2.10 4.45
CA ILE A 44 -9.69 2.57 3.67
C ILE A 44 -9.68 1.82 2.34
N LEU A 45 -10.06 2.52 1.29
CA LEU A 45 -10.40 2.01 -0.04
C LEU A 45 -9.40 1.03 -0.67
N ASP A 46 -8.12 1.12 -0.38
CA ASP A 46 -7.07 0.37 -1.06
C ASP A 46 -6.22 -0.52 -0.15
N TYR A 47 -6.51 -0.50 1.17
CA TYR A 47 -5.73 -1.23 2.16
C TYR A 47 -6.58 -2.06 3.09
N THR A 48 -6.10 -3.26 3.39
CA THR A 48 -6.55 -4.03 4.54
C THR A 48 -5.77 -3.58 5.76
N LEU A 49 -6.46 -3.24 6.83
CA LEU A 49 -5.88 -2.84 8.12
C LEU A 49 -5.89 -4.01 9.09
N GLU A 50 -4.73 -4.30 9.63
CA GLU A 50 -4.58 -5.20 10.77
C GLU A 50 -4.02 -4.41 11.94
N ILE A 51 -4.76 -4.43 13.06
CA ILE A 51 -4.36 -3.73 14.28
C ILE A 51 -3.92 -4.77 15.30
N GLY A 52 -2.67 -4.69 15.71
CA GLY A 52 -2.06 -5.57 16.68
C GLY A 52 -1.51 -4.82 17.90
N LYS A 53 -1.11 -5.59 18.90
CA LYS A 53 -0.37 -5.07 20.05
C LYS A 53 1.06 -4.77 19.66
N LEU A 54 1.63 -3.75 20.31
CA LEU A 54 3.05 -3.43 20.15
C LEU A 54 3.93 -4.62 20.60
N SER A 55 4.99 -4.88 19.84
CA SER A 55 5.95 -5.94 20.18
C SER A 55 6.59 -5.68 21.56
N GLU A 56 6.90 -6.75 22.30
CA GLU A 56 7.52 -6.62 23.64
C GLU A 56 8.83 -5.83 23.63
N LYS A 57 9.60 -5.95 22.56
CA LYS A 57 10.85 -5.19 22.37
C LYS A 57 10.65 -3.69 22.29
N ASP A 58 9.48 -3.25 21.81
CA ASP A 58 9.15 -1.84 21.64
C ASP A 58 8.43 -1.22 22.85
N ARG A 59 8.19 -2.01 23.92
CA ARG A 59 7.46 -1.58 25.11
C ARG A 59 8.32 -0.85 26.14
N ILE A 60 9.62 -0.93 26.01
CA ILE A 60 10.57 -0.29 26.91
C ILE A 60 11.41 0.68 26.10
N LEU A 61 11.36 1.94 26.47
CA LEU A 61 12.25 2.95 25.95
C LEU A 61 13.39 3.17 26.92
N ILE A 62 14.60 2.94 26.45
CA ILE A 62 15.83 3.10 27.25
C ILE A 62 16.43 4.46 26.89
N TYR A 63 16.44 5.38 27.88
CA TYR A 63 17.04 6.71 27.71
C TYR A 63 18.39 6.77 28.46
N GLY A 64 19.35 5.93 28.09
CA GLY A 64 20.71 5.99 28.62
C GLY A 64 20.81 6.28 30.15
N ALA A 65 21.33 7.44 30.52
CA ALA A 65 21.46 7.87 31.89
C ALA A 65 20.15 8.29 32.60
N MET A 66 19.04 8.49 31.84
CA MET A 66 17.77 8.96 32.43
C MET A 66 16.84 7.84 32.88
N GLY A 67 17.17 6.58 32.60
CA GLY A 67 16.37 5.43 33.04
C GLY A 67 15.52 4.76 31.94
N ASN A 68 14.71 3.80 32.37
CA ASN A 68 13.85 3.02 31.52
C ASN A 68 12.42 3.46 31.70
N TYR A 69 11.70 3.67 30.57
CA TYR A 69 10.32 4.13 30.56
C TYR A 69 9.41 3.09 29.94
N SER A 70 8.25 2.87 30.57
CA SER A 70 7.23 1.98 30.03
C SER A 70 6.50 2.67 28.88
N ILE A 71 6.34 1.96 27.77
CA ILE A 71 5.60 2.41 26.59
C ILE A 71 4.50 1.41 26.29
N THR A 72 3.34 1.92 25.93
CA THR A 72 2.26 1.15 25.33
C THR A 72 1.92 1.67 23.95
N GLY A 73 1.19 0.90 23.16
CA GLY A 73 0.76 1.34 21.85
C GLY A 73 0.18 0.25 21.00
N ILE A 74 -0.07 0.64 19.76
CA ILE A 74 -0.62 -0.25 18.74
C ILE A 74 0.30 -0.29 17.53
N GLU A 75 0.33 -1.45 16.91
CA GLU A 75 0.97 -1.67 15.63
C GLU A 75 -0.13 -1.81 14.56
N ILE A 76 -0.08 -0.97 13.55
CA ILE A 76 -1.04 -0.97 12.45
C ILE A 76 -0.32 -1.42 11.19
N THR A 77 -0.75 -2.56 10.65
CA THR A 77 -0.24 -3.11 9.39
C THR A 77 -1.19 -2.76 8.27
N PHE A 78 -0.70 -2.05 7.28
CA PHE A 78 -1.40 -1.70 6.05
C PHE A 78 -0.98 -2.66 4.95
N THR A 79 -1.89 -3.47 4.46
CA THR A 79 -1.63 -4.37 3.32
C THR A 79 -2.47 -3.93 2.13
N ARG A 80 -1.81 -3.62 1.01
CA ARG A 80 -2.49 -3.13 -0.20
C ARG A 80 -3.22 -4.24 -0.93
N HIS A 81 -4.40 -3.93 -1.49
CA HIS A 81 -5.17 -4.85 -2.32
C HIS A 81 -4.54 -5.02 -3.70
N LYS A 82 -3.79 -6.10 -3.88
CA LYS A 82 -3.04 -6.41 -5.12
C LYS A 82 -3.93 -6.62 -6.33
N LEU A 83 -5.08 -7.28 -6.15
CA LEU A 83 -5.98 -7.64 -7.23
C LEU A 83 -6.54 -6.43 -7.98
N LYS A 84 -6.83 -5.34 -7.27
CA LYS A 84 -7.31 -4.10 -7.89
C LYS A 84 -6.30 -3.57 -8.93
N TYR A 85 -5.02 -3.52 -8.55
CA TYR A 85 -3.95 -3.07 -9.45
C TYR A 85 -3.74 -4.00 -10.63
N LEU A 86 -3.85 -5.31 -10.40
CA LEU A 86 -3.74 -6.30 -11.47
C LEU A 86 -4.81 -6.07 -12.54
N TYR A 87 -6.08 -5.93 -12.13
CA TYR A 87 -7.18 -5.75 -13.08
C TYR A 87 -7.21 -4.36 -13.75
N VAL A 88 -6.86 -3.31 -13.02
CA VAL A 88 -6.97 -1.94 -13.54
C VAL A 88 -5.79 -1.57 -14.43
N TYR A 89 -4.58 -2.05 -14.14
CA TYR A 89 -3.37 -1.64 -14.87
C TYR A 89 -2.75 -2.76 -15.69
N TYR A 90 -2.51 -3.92 -15.11
CA TYR A 90 -1.78 -5.00 -15.79
C TYR A 90 -2.62 -5.71 -16.86
N LEU A 91 -3.89 -5.95 -16.59
CA LEU A 91 -4.76 -6.62 -17.56
C LEU A 91 -4.94 -5.80 -18.85
N PRO A 92 -5.30 -4.49 -18.80
CA PRO A 92 -5.42 -3.69 -20.02
C PRO A 92 -4.08 -3.59 -20.77
N SER A 93 -2.97 -3.33 -20.06
CA SER A 93 -1.65 -3.22 -20.70
C SER A 93 -1.24 -4.52 -21.38
N GLY A 94 -1.50 -5.68 -20.77
CA GLY A 94 -1.27 -6.98 -21.37
C GLY A 94 -2.10 -7.21 -22.64
N LEU A 95 -3.39 -6.83 -22.61
CA LEU A 95 -4.25 -6.92 -23.80
C LEU A 95 -3.71 -6.06 -24.95
N PHE A 96 -3.15 -4.88 -24.67
CA PHE A 96 -2.56 -4.05 -25.74
C PHE A 96 -1.36 -4.71 -26.39
N VAL A 97 -0.53 -5.41 -25.66
CA VAL A 97 0.59 -6.17 -26.22
C VAL A 97 0.06 -7.25 -27.18
N VAL A 98 -0.98 -8.00 -26.77
CA VAL A 98 -1.58 -9.04 -27.61
C VAL A 98 -2.20 -8.44 -28.88
N VAL A 99 -2.94 -7.32 -28.78
CA VAL A 99 -3.51 -6.64 -29.93
C VAL A 99 -2.43 -6.07 -30.85
N SER A 100 -1.32 -5.57 -30.29
CA SER A 100 -0.17 -5.13 -31.08
C SER A 100 0.42 -6.29 -31.91
N TRP A 101 0.51 -7.49 -31.34
CA TRP A 101 0.93 -8.66 -32.11
C TRP A 101 -0.09 -9.04 -33.21
N ALA A 102 -1.38 -8.91 -32.93
CA ALA A 102 -2.41 -9.14 -33.94
C ALA A 102 -2.26 -8.22 -35.16
N SER A 103 -1.64 -7.04 -35.02
CA SER A 103 -1.35 -6.16 -36.16
C SER A 103 -0.45 -6.79 -37.22
N PHE A 104 0.38 -7.79 -36.86
CA PHE A 104 1.23 -8.52 -37.81
C PHE A 104 0.43 -9.50 -38.68
N LEU A 105 -0.79 -9.87 -38.28
CA LEU A 105 -1.70 -10.71 -39.08
C LEU A 105 -2.38 -9.93 -40.20
N ILE A 106 -2.37 -8.59 -40.14
CA ILE A 106 -2.96 -7.73 -41.16
C ILE A 106 -2.02 -7.66 -42.36
N PRO A 107 -2.50 -7.92 -43.61
CA PRO A 107 -1.69 -7.82 -44.81
C PRO A 107 -0.99 -6.46 -44.93
N PRO A 108 0.25 -6.40 -45.40
CA PRO A 108 1.04 -5.16 -45.47
C PRO A 108 0.43 -4.11 -46.43
N GLU A 109 -0.44 -4.51 -47.31
CA GLU A 109 -1.12 -3.65 -48.28
C GLU A 109 -2.16 -2.72 -47.63
N ILE A 110 -2.66 -3.09 -46.41
CA ILE A 110 -3.68 -2.32 -45.68
C ILE A 110 -2.96 -1.39 -44.65
N VAL A 111 -2.19 -0.45 -45.18
CA VAL A 111 -1.45 0.51 -44.34
C VAL A 111 -2.33 1.35 -43.40
N PRO A 112 -3.48 1.93 -43.88
CA PRO A 112 -4.31 2.77 -43.00
C PRO A 112 -4.89 2.01 -41.81
N GLY A 113 -5.21 0.73 -41.94
CA GLY A 113 -5.74 -0.09 -40.85
C GLY A 113 -4.69 -0.33 -39.74
N ARG A 114 -3.45 -0.60 -40.15
CA ARG A 114 -2.33 -0.76 -39.18
C ARG A 114 -2.02 0.53 -38.43
N MET A 115 -2.01 1.67 -39.16
CA MET A 115 -1.77 2.98 -38.53
C MET A 115 -2.89 3.37 -37.54
N ALA A 116 -4.15 3.15 -37.89
CA ALA A 116 -5.27 3.40 -37.01
C ALA A 116 -5.18 2.57 -35.71
N MET A 117 -4.80 1.30 -35.83
CA MET A 117 -4.60 0.42 -34.67
C MET A 117 -3.50 0.93 -33.75
N LEU A 118 -2.35 1.31 -34.27
CA LEU A 118 -1.22 1.82 -33.49
C LEU A 118 -1.58 3.12 -32.77
N ILE A 119 -2.28 4.05 -33.45
CA ILE A 119 -2.70 5.32 -32.85
C ILE A 119 -3.70 5.08 -31.70
N THR A 120 -4.69 4.20 -31.89
CA THR A 120 -5.67 3.89 -30.86
C THR A 120 -5.02 3.23 -29.63
N LEU A 121 -4.09 2.30 -29.83
CA LEU A 121 -3.32 1.67 -28.74
C LEU A 121 -2.51 2.72 -27.97
N PHE A 122 -1.86 3.64 -28.65
CA PHE A 122 -1.09 4.71 -28.03
C PHE A 122 -1.98 5.64 -27.18
N LEU A 123 -3.14 6.05 -27.71
CA LEU A 123 -4.09 6.89 -26.97
C LEU A 123 -4.62 6.21 -25.71
N VAL A 124 -4.90 4.91 -25.78
CA VAL A 124 -5.39 4.19 -24.61
C VAL A 124 -4.30 4.00 -23.56
N LEU A 125 -3.05 3.74 -23.97
CA LEU A 125 -1.92 3.69 -23.04
C LEU A 125 -1.71 5.02 -22.32
N THR A 126 -1.79 6.14 -23.03
CA THR A 126 -1.67 7.47 -22.41
C THR A 126 -2.83 7.75 -21.44
N ASN A 127 -4.05 7.31 -21.75
CA ASN A 127 -5.17 7.41 -20.81
C ASN A 127 -4.96 6.59 -19.54
N ILE A 128 -4.51 5.34 -19.65
CA ILE A 128 -4.19 4.51 -18.47
C ILE A 128 -3.10 5.16 -17.61
N PHE A 129 -2.07 5.69 -18.26
CA PHE A 129 -1.00 6.39 -17.56
C PHE A 129 -1.50 7.62 -16.80
N ASN A 130 -2.35 8.44 -17.43
CA ASN A 130 -2.93 9.63 -16.80
C ASN A 130 -3.85 9.27 -15.63
N VAL A 131 -4.71 8.26 -15.79
CA VAL A 131 -5.57 7.75 -14.71
C VAL A 131 -4.73 7.22 -13.55
N SER A 132 -3.68 6.45 -13.84
CA SER A 132 -2.75 5.95 -12.82
C SER A 132 -2.11 7.09 -12.03
N ARG A 133 -1.70 8.14 -12.70
CA ARG A 133 -1.10 9.32 -12.07
C ARG A 133 -2.09 10.09 -11.19
N TYR A 134 -3.33 10.22 -11.63
CA TYR A 134 -4.38 10.91 -10.88
C TYR A 134 -4.74 10.19 -9.57
N TYR A 135 -4.77 8.85 -9.57
CA TYR A 135 -5.10 8.07 -8.37
C TYR A 135 -3.91 7.88 -7.40
N ASN A 136 -2.68 8.22 -7.82
CA ASN A 136 -1.47 8.10 -6.99
C ASN A 136 -1.01 9.44 -6.37
N ILE A 137 -1.77 10.53 -6.58
CA ILE A 137 -1.61 11.79 -5.88
C ILE A 137 -2.55 11.84 -4.69
#